data_06c49298529857102bd580a3bcfe87c4
#
_entry.id   06c49298529857102bd580a3bcfe87c4
#
_cell.length_a   1.000
_cell.length_b   1.000
_cell.length_c   1.000
_cell.angle_alpha   90.00
_cell.angle_beta   90.00
_cell.angle_gamma   90.00
#
_symmetry.space_group_name_H-M   'P 1'
#
loop_
_entity.id
_entity.type
_entity.pdbx_description
1 polymer ?
#
loop_
_entity_poly.entity_id
_entity_poly.type
_entity_poly.pdbx_seq_one_letter_code
_entity_poly.pdbx_strand_id
1 'polypeptide(L)' 'MLIVDAQIHLWNAGNPTSPWHRQIPAYLKEDALKEMDASGVDAAILTPHTPWDPNANELCIEAVRAHPDRF' A
#
# COMPACT_ATOMS: atom_id res chain seq x y z
N MET A 1 -0.03 -2.67 -22.03
CA MET A 1 1.27 -2.57 -21.33
C MET A 1 1.09 -2.87 -19.85
N LEU A 2 1.92 -3.72 -19.29
CA LEU A 2 1.90 -3.98 -17.84
C LEU A 2 2.67 -2.87 -17.12
N ILE A 3 2.00 -2.21 -16.18
CA ILE A 3 2.61 -1.17 -15.35
C ILE A 3 2.64 -1.67 -13.91
N VAL A 4 3.84 -1.72 -13.33
CA VAL A 4 4.06 -2.17 -11.95
C VAL A 4 4.68 -1.03 -11.14
N ASP A 5 4.00 -0.62 -10.07
CA ASP A 5 4.57 0.33 -9.12
C ASP A 5 5.58 -0.39 -8.24
N ALA A 6 6.79 0.13 -8.16
CA ALA A 6 7.89 -0.54 -7.47
C ALA A 6 7.82 -0.44 -5.94
N GLN A 7 7.02 0.48 -5.39
CA GLN A 7 6.98 0.66 -3.94
C GLN A 7 5.71 1.34 -3.49
N ILE A 8 4.89 0.62 -2.72
CA ILE A 8 3.70 1.16 -2.05
C ILE A 8 3.74 0.75 -0.59
N HIS A 9 3.33 1.65 0.29
CA HIS A 9 3.18 1.38 1.72
C HIS A 9 1.70 1.30 2.09
N LEU A 10 1.37 0.36 2.99
CA LEU A 10 0.06 0.28 3.62
C LEU A 10 0.22 0.52 5.12
N TRP A 11 -0.73 1.22 5.73
CA TRP A 11 -0.72 1.46 7.17
C TRP A 11 -2.13 1.61 7.69
N ASN A 12 -2.34 1.31 8.98
CA ASN A 12 -3.65 1.41 9.64
C ASN A 12 -3.56 2.10 11.00
N ALA A 13 -2.36 2.57 11.38
CA ALA A 13 -2.15 3.25 12.66
C ALA A 13 -1.08 4.32 12.49
N GLY A 14 -1.28 5.45 13.16
CA GLY A 14 -0.34 6.58 13.09
C GLY A 14 -0.37 7.30 11.75
N ASN A 15 0.51 8.25 11.60
CA ASN A 15 0.70 8.99 10.36
C ASN A 15 2.12 8.82 9.87
N PRO A 16 2.36 8.90 8.56
CA PRO A 16 3.71 8.97 8.04
C PRO A 16 4.49 10.10 8.68
N THR A 17 5.75 9.83 9.00
CA THR A 17 6.61 10.79 9.69
C THR A 17 7.16 11.88 8.75
N SER A 18 7.18 11.62 7.45
CA SER A 18 7.65 12.58 6.46
C SER A 18 6.51 13.47 5.96
N PRO A 19 6.69 14.80 5.90
CA PRO A 19 5.66 15.70 5.35
C PRO A 19 5.42 15.50 3.85
N TRP A 20 6.31 14.78 3.18
CA TRP A 20 6.17 14.48 1.74
C TRP A 20 5.21 13.32 1.47
N HIS A 21 4.84 12.56 2.50
CA HIS A 21 3.86 11.49 2.39
C HIS A 21 2.48 12.00 2.80
N ARG A 22 1.43 11.29 2.36
CA ARG A 22 0.06 11.62 2.73
C ARG A 22 -0.11 11.51 4.24
N GLN A 23 -0.68 12.54 4.83
CA GLN A 23 -0.93 12.61 6.28
C GLN A 23 -2.35 12.12 6.56
N ILE A 24 -2.62 10.84 6.26
CA ILE A 24 -3.90 10.20 6.53
C ILE A 24 -3.70 9.05 7.52
N PRO A 25 -4.68 8.78 8.40
CA PRO A 25 -4.49 7.79 9.49
C PRO A 25 -4.46 6.34 9.03
N ALA A 26 -5.00 6.05 7.85
CA ALA A 26 -4.99 4.70 7.30
C ALA A 26 -4.95 4.73 5.78
N TYR A 27 -4.22 3.78 5.21
CA TYR A 27 -4.18 3.55 3.77
C TYR A 27 -4.06 2.04 3.56
N LEU A 28 -5.17 1.41 3.20
CA LEU A 28 -5.29 -0.03 3.14
C LEU A 28 -5.31 -0.53 1.68
N LYS A 29 -5.35 -1.85 1.51
CA LYS A 29 -5.32 -2.44 0.17
C LYS A 29 -6.45 -1.95 -0.73
N GLU A 30 -7.62 -1.71 -0.17
CA GLU A 30 -8.78 -1.20 -0.94
C GLU A 30 -8.50 0.21 -1.49
N ASP A 31 -7.87 1.06 -0.68
CA ASP A 31 -7.48 2.41 -1.10
C ASP A 31 -6.44 2.35 -2.23
N ALA A 32 -5.46 1.46 -2.07
CA ALA A 32 -4.42 1.27 -3.07
C ALA A 32 -5.00 0.75 -4.39
N LEU A 33 -5.87 -0.25 -4.34
CA LEU A 33 -6.51 -0.80 -5.54
C LEU A 33 -7.32 0.25 -6.28
N LYS A 34 -8.07 1.07 -5.54
CA LYS A 34 -8.87 2.14 -6.13
C LYS A 34 -7.99 3.14 -6.88
N GLU A 35 -6.88 3.56 -6.30
CA GLU A 35 -5.97 4.50 -6.95
C GLU A 35 -5.23 3.86 -8.11
N MET A 36 -4.83 2.60 -7.98
CA MET A 36 -4.18 1.86 -9.06
C MET A 36 -5.10 1.77 -10.27
N ASP A 37 -6.37 1.42 -10.05
CA ASP A 37 -7.36 1.34 -11.13
C ASP A 37 -7.57 2.70 -11.80
N ALA A 38 -7.65 3.77 -11.01
CA ALA A 38 -7.83 5.13 -11.53
C ALA A 38 -6.61 5.60 -12.34
N SER A 39 -5.42 5.13 -12.00
CA SER A 39 -4.15 5.56 -12.63
C SER A 39 -3.66 4.59 -13.71
N GLY A 40 -4.34 3.46 -13.93
CA GLY A 40 -3.92 2.47 -14.90
C GLY A 40 -2.72 1.63 -14.47
N VAL A 41 -2.47 1.51 -13.17
CA VAL A 41 -1.40 0.67 -12.62
C VAL A 41 -1.92 -0.75 -12.43
N ASP A 42 -1.25 -1.72 -13.04
CA ASP A 42 -1.71 -3.12 -13.05
C ASP A 42 -1.39 -3.84 -11.75
N ALA A 43 -0.20 -3.62 -11.21
CA ALA A 43 0.26 -4.28 -9.99
C ALA A 43 1.18 -3.37 -9.19
N ALA A 44 1.42 -3.71 -7.93
CA ALA A 44 2.33 -2.96 -7.07
C ALA A 44 3.12 -3.90 -6.16
N ILE A 45 4.32 -3.50 -5.82
CA ILE A 45 5.14 -4.17 -4.81
C ILE A 45 4.92 -3.47 -3.49
N LEU A 46 4.38 -4.20 -2.51
CA LEU A 46 4.15 -3.66 -1.18
C LEU A 46 5.43 -3.74 -0.35
N THR A 47 5.81 -2.61 0.23
CA THR A 47 6.96 -2.52 1.12
C THR A 47 6.46 -2.13 2.50
N PRO A 48 6.52 -3.02 3.51
CA PRO A 48 6.07 -2.68 4.85
C PRO A 48 6.98 -1.63 5.47
N HIS A 49 6.36 -0.64 6.14
CA HIS A 49 7.09 0.43 6.82
C HIS A 49 6.73 0.41 8.31
N THR A 50 7.38 -0.46 9.03
CA THR A 50 7.07 -0.72 10.44
C THR A 50 7.29 0.48 11.38
N PRO A 51 8.16 1.48 11.08
CA PRO A 51 8.21 2.71 11.88
C PRO A 51 6.89 3.50 11.91
N TRP A 52 6.07 3.38 10.85
CA TRP A 52 4.75 4.04 10.79
C TRP A 52 3.68 3.18 11.42
N ASP A 53 3.70 1.89 11.14
CA ASP A 53 2.71 0.93 11.62
C ASP A 53 3.41 -0.40 11.94
N PRO A 54 3.45 -0.80 13.21
CA PRO A 54 4.06 -2.08 13.60
C PRO A 54 3.40 -3.31 12.95
N ASN A 55 2.15 -3.16 12.47
CA ASN A 55 1.40 -4.23 11.81
C ASN A 55 1.51 -4.18 10.28
N ALA A 56 2.41 -3.37 9.74
CA ALA A 56 2.52 -3.20 8.29
C ALA A 56 2.80 -4.51 7.55
N ASN A 57 3.57 -5.42 8.15
CA ASN A 57 3.83 -6.73 7.55
C ASN A 57 2.54 -7.53 7.35
N GLU A 58 1.67 -7.57 8.36
CA GLU A 58 0.40 -8.29 8.30
C GLU A 58 -0.52 -7.69 7.26
N LEU A 59 -0.56 -6.35 7.16
CA LEU A 59 -1.36 -5.67 6.14
C LEU A 59 -0.90 -6.04 4.73
N CYS A 60 0.41 -6.11 4.50
CA CYS A 60 0.97 -6.49 3.20
C CYS A 60 0.68 -7.96 2.88
N ILE A 61 0.85 -8.86 3.84
CA ILE A 61 0.56 -10.28 3.66
C ILE A 61 -0.92 -10.49 3.32
N GLU A 62 -1.80 -9.84 4.04
CA GLU A 62 -3.24 -9.90 3.78
C GLU A 62 -3.57 -9.42 2.38
N ALA A 63 -2.99 -8.31 1.95
CA ALA A 63 -3.22 -7.75 0.63
C ALA A 63 -2.80 -8.71 -0.49
N VAL A 64 -1.62 -9.32 -0.35
CA VAL A 64 -1.12 -10.29 -1.34
C VAL A 64 -2.00 -11.53 -1.38
N ARG A 65 -2.46 -12.03 -0.23
CA ARG A 65 -3.34 -13.20 -0.17
C ARG A 65 -4.70 -12.92 -0.79
N ALA A 66 -5.24 -11.72 -0.59
CA ALA A 66 -6.53 -11.34 -1.13
C ALA A 66 -6.47 -11.02 -2.63
N HIS A 67 -5.36 -10.45 -3.10
CA HIS A 67 -5.19 -9.96 -4.47
C HIS A 67 -3.81 -10.33 -5.03
N PRO A 68 -3.52 -11.63 -5.22
CA PRO A 68 -2.18 -12.07 -5.63
C PRO A 68 -1.78 -11.64 -7.05
N ASP A 69 -2.74 -11.21 -7.85
CA ASP A 69 -2.51 -10.68 -9.19
C ASP A 69 -2.24 -9.16 -9.22
N ARG A 70 -2.40 -8.49 -8.08
CA ARG A 70 -2.25 -7.04 -7.99
C ARG A 70 -1.10 -6.64 -7.07
N PHE A 71 -0.73 -7.46 -6.12
CA PHE A 71 0.31 -7.18 -5.14
C PHE A 71 1.38 -8.27 -5.09
#